data_cb78772165adecbe2ef8eab569bc77df
#
_entry.id   cb78772165adecbe2ef8eab569bc77df
#
_cell.length_a   1.000
_cell.length_b   1.000
_cell.length_c   1.000
_cell.angle_alpha   90.00
_cell.angle_beta   90.00
_cell.angle_gamma   90.00
#
_symmetry.space_group_name_H-M   'P 1'
#
loop_
_entity.id
_entity.type
_entity.pdbx_description
1 polymer ?
#
loop_
_entity_poly.entity_id
_entity_poly.type
_entity_poly.pdbx_seq_one_letter_code
_entity_poly.pdbx_strand_id
1 'polypeptide(L)'
;FVVTSSSSADYIIVAGGGAGGGGRNNSGGGGAGGMLVGTSVTMTVGTHAITVGAGGTAGNNTFGASGQNSVLGSFTALGGGGGGSHSSTYIGQAGGSGGGASQLGYAGGAGTSGQGNSGGGNLFAAGGGGGGKGAAAFNGSGGSSYTHGVAGVSGGVGLSSSISGSAVFYAGGGGGGKRTAFSVPQGNGGNG
;
A
#
# COMPACT_ATOMS: atom_id res chain seq x y z
N PHE A 1 -15.86 -6.91 -20.47
CA PHE A 1 -16.12 -5.77 -21.36
C PHE A 1 -15.79 -6.21 -22.78
N VAL A 2 -16.58 -5.76 -23.75
CA VAL A 2 -16.48 -6.20 -25.17
C VAL A 2 -16.03 -5.02 -26.03
N VAL A 3 -14.98 -5.23 -26.81
CA VAL A 3 -14.51 -4.29 -27.87
C VAL A 3 -15.04 -4.78 -29.21
N THR A 4 -15.87 -4.00 -29.87
CA THR A 4 -16.50 -4.34 -31.13
C THR A 4 -15.75 -3.82 -32.37
N SER A 5 -14.92 -2.79 -32.18
CA SER A 5 -13.97 -2.30 -33.18
C SER A 5 -12.67 -1.89 -32.51
N SER A 6 -11.53 -2.17 -33.16
CA SER A 6 -10.23 -1.81 -32.59
C SER A 6 -10.13 -0.29 -32.40
N SER A 7 -9.76 0.15 -31.20
CA SER A 7 -9.65 1.56 -30.82
C SER A 7 -8.53 1.73 -29.79
N SER A 8 -8.05 2.94 -29.62
CA SER A 8 -7.16 3.27 -28.53
C SER A 8 -7.95 3.73 -27.31
N ALA A 9 -7.46 3.35 -26.11
CA ALA A 9 -8.05 3.75 -24.84
C ALA A 9 -6.97 4.13 -23.84
N ASP A 10 -7.33 5.06 -22.96
CA ASP A 10 -6.58 5.33 -21.73
C ASP A 10 -7.19 4.50 -20.60
N TYR A 11 -6.36 3.98 -19.70
CA TYR A 11 -6.84 3.24 -18.56
C TYR A 11 -6.04 3.52 -17.29
N ILE A 12 -6.71 3.34 -16.18
CA ILE A 12 -6.10 3.15 -14.87
C ILE A 12 -6.61 1.84 -14.28
N ILE A 13 -5.71 1.00 -13.82
CA ILE A 13 -6.01 -0.22 -13.06
C ILE A 13 -5.38 -0.05 -11.69
N VAL A 14 -6.19 -0.14 -10.63
CA VAL A 14 -5.73 -0.12 -9.24
C VAL A 14 -6.16 -1.43 -8.59
N ALA A 15 -5.23 -2.13 -7.99
CA ALA A 15 -5.50 -3.37 -7.26
C ALA A 15 -5.98 -3.11 -5.84
N GLY A 16 -6.42 -4.15 -5.14
CA GLY A 16 -6.78 -4.06 -3.73
C GLY A 16 -5.57 -3.66 -2.87
N GLY A 17 -5.75 -2.72 -1.94
CA GLY A 17 -4.72 -2.35 -0.97
C GLY A 17 -4.50 -3.45 0.07
N GLY A 18 -3.31 -3.56 0.64
CA GLY A 18 -3.02 -4.41 1.78
C GLY A 18 -3.63 -3.84 3.06
N ALA A 19 -3.93 -4.70 4.02
CA ALA A 19 -4.39 -4.29 5.33
C ALA A 19 -3.21 -3.94 6.26
N GLY A 20 -3.46 -3.10 7.27
CA GLY A 20 -2.52 -2.88 8.36
C GLY A 20 -2.35 -4.14 9.22
N GLY A 21 -1.19 -4.29 9.84
CA GLY A 21 -0.93 -5.34 10.82
C GLY A 21 -1.75 -5.14 12.09
N GLY A 22 -2.11 -6.25 12.74
CA GLY A 22 -2.76 -6.25 14.05
C GLY A 22 -1.76 -6.25 15.20
N GLY A 23 -2.23 -5.93 16.39
CA GLY A 23 -1.45 -5.97 17.62
C GLY A 23 -1.55 -4.68 18.44
N ARG A 24 -1.12 -4.77 19.71
CA ARG A 24 -1.25 -3.64 20.65
C ARG A 24 -0.26 -2.50 20.41
N ASN A 25 0.81 -2.74 19.65
CA ASN A 25 1.90 -1.79 19.50
C ASN A 25 2.45 -1.77 18.08
N ASN A 26 2.82 -0.58 17.60
CA ASN A 26 3.71 -0.37 16.45
C ASN A 26 3.37 -1.16 15.18
N SER A 27 2.11 -1.42 14.89
CA SER A 27 1.73 -2.17 13.70
C SER A 27 2.08 -1.42 12.41
N GLY A 28 2.55 -2.13 11.41
CA GLY A 28 2.85 -1.57 10.10
C GLY A 28 1.57 -1.22 9.33
N GLY A 29 1.59 -0.13 8.56
CA GLY A 29 0.52 0.23 7.63
C GLY A 29 0.49 -0.70 6.41
N GLY A 30 -0.69 -0.93 5.85
CA GLY A 30 -0.81 -1.69 4.59
C GLY A 30 -0.33 -0.88 3.38
N GLY A 31 0.32 -1.54 2.43
CA GLY A 31 0.73 -0.95 1.15
C GLY A 31 -0.47 -0.69 0.23
N ALA A 32 -0.38 0.31 -0.62
CA ALA A 32 -1.37 0.54 -1.66
C ALA A 32 -1.41 -0.63 -2.66
N GLY A 33 -2.57 -0.86 -3.26
CA GLY A 33 -2.63 -1.69 -4.45
C GLY A 33 -1.75 -1.14 -5.56
N GLY A 34 -1.15 -2.02 -6.36
CA GLY A 34 -0.40 -1.63 -7.54
C GLY A 34 -1.29 -0.83 -8.49
N MET A 35 -0.71 0.17 -9.14
CA MET A 35 -1.40 0.99 -10.11
C MET A 35 -0.69 0.91 -11.46
N LEU A 36 -1.44 0.55 -12.49
CA LEU A 36 -1.02 0.61 -13.87
C LEU A 36 -1.77 1.73 -14.59
N VAL A 37 -1.05 2.51 -15.37
CA VAL A 37 -1.60 3.57 -16.22
C VAL A 37 -1.17 3.27 -17.66
N GLY A 38 -2.12 3.29 -18.57
CA GLY A 38 -1.83 3.20 -20.00
C GLY A 38 -2.52 4.36 -20.73
N THR A 39 -1.81 4.90 -21.71
CA THR A 39 -2.33 5.97 -22.58
C THR A 39 -2.27 5.49 -24.02
N SER A 40 -3.33 5.77 -24.78
CA SER A 40 -3.45 5.39 -26.18
C SER A 40 -3.14 3.91 -26.45
N VAL A 41 -3.53 3.04 -25.50
CA VAL A 41 -3.30 1.59 -25.64
C VAL A 41 -4.33 1.01 -26.61
N THR A 42 -3.85 0.28 -27.62
CA THR A 42 -4.73 -0.39 -28.59
C THR A 42 -5.47 -1.52 -27.90
N MET A 43 -6.79 -1.41 -27.87
CA MET A 43 -7.71 -2.48 -27.43
C MET A 43 -8.16 -3.26 -28.66
N THR A 44 -7.81 -4.54 -28.71
CA THR A 44 -8.21 -5.43 -29.81
C THR A 44 -9.67 -5.82 -29.72
N VAL A 45 -10.28 -6.11 -30.87
CA VAL A 45 -11.65 -6.66 -30.91
C VAL A 45 -11.73 -7.98 -30.12
N GLY A 46 -12.73 -8.08 -29.27
CA GLY A 46 -12.95 -9.26 -28.45
C GLY A 46 -13.47 -8.96 -27.06
N THR A 47 -13.62 -10.02 -26.28
CA THR A 47 -14.01 -9.93 -24.86
C THR A 47 -12.78 -9.84 -23.97
N HIS A 48 -12.71 -8.80 -23.16
CA HIS A 48 -11.65 -8.57 -22.18
C HIS A 48 -12.22 -8.81 -20.78
N ALA A 49 -11.65 -9.77 -20.06
CA ALA A 49 -12.01 -10.00 -18.67
C ALA A 49 -11.61 -8.81 -17.79
N ILE A 50 -12.49 -8.43 -16.88
CA ILE A 50 -12.19 -7.42 -15.84
C ILE A 50 -12.39 -8.09 -14.49
N THR A 51 -11.39 -7.94 -13.63
CA THR A 51 -11.47 -8.33 -12.22
C THR A 51 -11.03 -7.15 -11.37
N VAL A 52 -11.81 -6.81 -10.34
CA VAL A 52 -11.44 -5.81 -9.35
C VAL A 52 -11.02 -6.56 -8.08
N GLY A 53 -9.76 -6.42 -7.69
CA GLY A 53 -9.20 -7.07 -6.52
C GLY A 53 -9.75 -6.50 -5.22
N ALA A 54 -10.12 -7.37 -4.29
CA ALA A 54 -10.53 -6.97 -2.95
C ALA A 54 -9.33 -6.48 -2.13
N GLY A 55 -9.56 -5.56 -1.18
CA GLY A 55 -8.59 -5.18 -0.16
C GLY A 55 -8.28 -6.33 0.79
N GLY A 56 -7.11 -6.30 1.40
CA GLY A 56 -6.72 -7.25 2.44
C GLY A 56 -7.56 -7.09 3.71
N THR A 57 -7.68 -8.15 4.49
CA THR A 57 -8.35 -8.13 5.80
C THR A 57 -7.35 -7.80 6.91
N ALA A 58 -7.76 -6.98 7.87
CA ALA A 58 -6.92 -6.63 9.01
C ALA A 58 -6.58 -7.87 9.86
N GLY A 59 -5.34 -7.96 10.28
CA GLY A 59 -4.90 -9.03 11.17
C GLY A 59 -5.36 -8.78 12.61
N ASN A 60 -5.79 -9.83 13.31
CA ASN A 60 -5.97 -9.78 14.76
C ASN A 60 -4.74 -10.41 15.41
N ASN A 61 -3.83 -9.59 15.95
CA ASN A 61 -2.51 -10.01 16.45
C ASN A 61 -1.63 -10.72 15.40
N THR A 62 -1.92 -10.57 14.11
CA THR A 62 -1.14 -11.10 12.99
C THR A 62 -0.82 -9.98 11.99
N PHE A 63 0.05 -10.26 11.03
CA PHE A 63 0.25 -9.34 9.91
C PHE A 63 -1.06 -9.11 9.14
N GLY A 64 -1.20 -7.95 8.50
CA GLY A 64 -2.33 -7.66 7.63
C GLY A 64 -2.28 -8.52 6.37
N ALA A 65 -3.42 -8.98 5.89
CA ALA A 65 -3.46 -9.70 4.61
C ALA A 65 -3.10 -8.75 3.44
N SER A 66 -2.43 -9.29 2.43
CA SER A 66 -2.23 -8.57 1.17
C SER A 66 -3.55 -8.42 0.42
N GLY A 67 -3.66 -7.35 -0.38
CA GLY A 67 -4.78 -7.16 -1.30
C GLY A 67 -4.72 -8.16 -2.46
N GLN A 68 -5.82 -8.22 -3.21
CA GLN A 68 -5.92 -9.04 -4.41
C GLN A 68 -5.63 -8.24 -5.67
N ASN A 69 -5.22 -8.94 -6.72
CA ASN A 69 -4.91 -8.33 -8.01
C ASN A 69 -6.17 -7.82 -8.72
N SER A 70 -6.02 -6.70 -9.44
CA SER A 70 -6.99 -6.26 -10.44
C SER A 70 -6.47 -6.55 -11.83
N VAL A 71 -7.35 -6.97 -12.73
CA VAL A 71 -6.99 -7.45 -14.07
C VAL A 71 -7.87 -6.77 -15.11
N LEU A 72 -7.27 -6.36 -16.22
CA LEU A 72 -7.94 -5.97 -17.47
C LEU A 72 -7.27 -6.71 -18.63
N GLY A 73 -7.92 -7.76 -19.15
CA GLY A 73 -7.34 -8.61 -20.19
C GLY A 73 -5.98 -9.19 -19.76
N SER A 74 -4.90 -8.77 -20.40
CA SER A 74 -3.52 -9.19 -20.08
C SER A 74 -2.82 -8.29 -19.04
N PHE A 75 -3.40 -7.18 -18.65
CA PHE A 75 -2.82 -6.24 -17.69
C PHE A 75 -3.20 -6.62 -16.27
N THR A 76 -2.21 -6.84 -15.41
CA THR A 76 -2.42 -7.22 -14.00
C THR A 76 -1.75 -6.21 -13.07
N ALA A 77 -2.55 -5.49 -12.32
CA ALA A 77 -2.09 -4.71 -11.17
C ALA A 77 -2.06 -5.62 -9.93
N LEU A 78 -0.93 -5.66 -9.24
CA LEU A 78 -0.72 -6.55 -8.09
C LEU A 78 -1.32 -5.96 -6.81
N GLY A 79 -1.89 -6.81 -5.96
CA GLY A 79 -2.38 -6.39 -4.65
C GLY A 79 -1.31 -5.76 -3.79
N GLY A 80 -1.68 -4.84 -2.92
CA GLY A 80 -0.77 -4.20 -1.96
C GLY A 80 -0.33 -5.16 -0.86
N GLY A 81 0.88 -5.02 -0.36
CA GLY A 81 1.43 -5.84 0.71
C GLY A 81 0.82 -5.51 2.07
N GLY A 82 0.55 -6.53 2.89
CA GLY A 82 0.08 -6.36 4.25
C GLY A 82 1.14 -5.76 5.18
N GLY A 83 0.72 -4.99 6.17
CA GLY A 83 1.60 -4.43 7.21
C GLY A 83 2.03 -5.48 8.22
N GLY A 84 3.24 -5.33 8.76
CA GLY A 84 3.79 -6.19 9.81
C GLY A 84 3.04 -6.07 11.13
N SER A 85 3.08 -7.12 11.96
CA SER A 85 2.47 -7.20 13.28
C SER A 85 3.54 -7.32 14.37
N HIS A 86 3.34 -6.61 15.47
CA HIS A 86 4.21 -6.76 16.67
C HIS A 86 4.10 -8.15 17.32
N SER A 87 3.03 -8.89 17.05
CA SER A 87 2.76 -10.16 17.72
C SER A 87 3.17 -11.39 16.92
N SER A 88 3.51 -11.26 15.63
CA SER A 88 3.84 -12.41 14.79
C SER A 88 4.96 -12.13 13.79
N THR A 89 4.68 -11.43 12.70
CA THR A 89 5.64 -11.14 11.64
C THR A 89 5.89 -9.63 11.58
N TYR A 90 7.10 -9.20 11.94
CA TYR A 90 7.46 -7.78 12.04
C TYR A 90 7.69 -7.10 10.69
N ILE A 91 8.00 -7.87 9.67
CA ILE A 91 8.33 -7.38 8.31
C ILE A 91 7.04 -7.01 7.59
N GLY A 92 7.05 -5.88 6.87
CA GLY A 92 6.00 -5.56 5.91
C GLY A 92 6.06 -6.50 4.70
N GLN A 93 4.92 -6.90 4.17
CA GLN A 93 4.87 -7.79 3.01
C GLN A 93 5.07 -7.03 1.71
N ALA A 94 5.69 -7.70 0.72
CA ALA A 94 5.81 -7.16 -0.63
C ALA A 94 4.44 -7.17 -1.34
N GLY A 95 4.27 -6.28 -2.33
CA GLY A 95 3.06 -6.18 -3.12
C GLY A 95 3.19 -5.20 -4.27
N GLY A 96 2.07 -4.76 -4.84
CA GLY A 96 2.05 -3.63 -5.77
C GLY A 96 2.77 -2.43 -5.17
N SER A 97 2.34 -1.99 -3.97
CA SER A 97 3.18 -1.26 -3.02
C SER A 97 3.37 -2.10 -1.76
N GLY A 98 4.52 -1.99 -1.11
CA GLY A 98 4.87 -2.77 0.07
C GLY A 98 4.22 -2.28 1.35
N GLY A 99 3.92 -3.18 2.29
CA GLY A 99 3.46 -2.86 3.64
C GLY A 99 4.58 -2.34 4.54
N GLY A 100 4.24 -1.60 5.58
CA GLY A 100 5.18 -1.10 6.59
C GLY A 100 5.59 -2.18 7.59
N ALA A 101 6.78 -2.03 8.19
CA ALA A 101 7.24 -2.90 9.27
C ALA A 101 6.64 -2.49 10.62
N SER A 102 6.59 -3.43 11.59
CA SER A 102 6.01 -3.19 12.91
C SER A 102 7.03 -3.05 14.04
N GLN A 103 8.27 -3.44 13.87
CA GLN A 103 9.26 -3.47 14.95
C GLN A 103 10.62 -2.97 14.51
N LEU A 104 11.39 -2.50 15.52
CA LEU A 104 12.75 -1.97 15.37
C LEU A 104 13.68 -2.90 14.57
N GLY A 105 14.36 -2.34 13.58
CA GLY A 105 15.33 -3.04 12.75
C GLY A 105 14.74 -3.83 11.59
N TYR A 106 13.42 -3.89 11.45
CA TYR A 106 12.77 -4.61 10.35
C TYR A 106 12.44 -3.67 9.18
N ALA A 107 12.56 -4.21 7.98
CA ALA A 107 12.27 -3.48 6.75
C ALA A 107 10.78 -3.51 6.41
N GLY A 108 10.30 -2.46 5.76
CA GLY A 108 9.04 -2.51 5.05
C GLY A 108 9.11 -3.45 3.84
N GLY A 109 7.97 -3.89 3.36
CA GLY A 109 7.85 -4.71 2.16
C GLY A 109 8.30 -3.97 0.90
N ALA A 110 8.82 -4.71 -0.06
CA ALA A 110 9.16 -4.15 -1.36
C ALA A 110 7.90 -3.83 -2.18
N GLY A 111 7.93 -2.72 -2.93
CA GLY A 111 6.97 -2.44 -3.98
C GLY A 111 7.41 -3.06 -5.30
N THR A 112 6.45 -3.32 -6.18
CA THR A 112 6.71 -3.80 -7.53
C THR A 112 7.06 -2.61 -8.45
N SER A 113 8.20 -2.69 -9.12
CA SER A 113 8.64 -1.66 -10.07
C SER A 113 7.54 -1.35 -11.11
N GLY A 114 7.31 -0.07 -11.37
CA GLY A 114 6.26 0.40 -12.28
C GLY A 114 4.84 0.36 -11.70
N GLN A 115 4.59 -0.34 -10.57
CA GLN A 115 3.27 -0.45 -9.96
C GLN A 115 3.14 0.27 -8.63
N GLY A 116 4.20 0.36 -7.84
CA GLY A 116 4.20 1.03 -6.54
C GLY A 116 5.58 1.07 -5.90
N ASN A 117 5.65 1.56 -4.67
CA ASN A 117 6.89 1.76 -3.95
C ASN A 117 6.93 0.98 -2.64
N SER A 118 8.10 0.89 -2.03
CA SER A 118 8.31 0.17 -0.78
C SER A 118 7.60 0.81 0.41
N GLY A 119 7.19 0.00 1.36
CA GLY A 119 6.76 0.44 2.68
C GLY A 119 7.94 0.92 3.53
N GLY A 120 7.63 1.64 4.59
CA GLY A 120 8.60 2.13 5.56
C GLY A 120 9.08 1.04 6.51
N GLY A 121 10.39 1.02 6.77
CA GLY A 121 10.97 0.23 7.86
C GLY A 121 10.67 0.86 9.21
N ASN A 122 10.89 0.11 10.28
CA ASN A 122 10.80 0.63 11.63
C ASN A 122 12.23 0.75 12.22
N LEU A 123 12.71 1.97 12.40
CA LEU A 123 14.00 2.24 13.03
C LEU A 123 13.87 2.42 14.56
N PHE A 124 12.65 2.69 15.07
CA PHE A 124 12.37 2.94 16.49
C PHE A 124 10.94 2.49 16.87
N ALA A 125 10.40 2.89 17.97
CA ALA A 125 9.16 2.43 18.57
C ALA A 125 7.86 2.90 17.85
N ALA A 126 7.87 3.04 16.51
CA ALA A 126 6.70 3.40 15.72
C ALA A 126 6.54 2.44 14.54
N GLY A 127 5.31 2.08 14.17
CA GLY A 127 5.04 1.31 12.96
C GLY A 127 5.40 2.10 11.70
N GLY A 128 6.04 1.44 10.73
CA GLY A 128 6.29 2.00 9.40
C GLY A 128 5.00 2.18 8.60
N GLY A 129 4.91 3.22 7.76
CA GLY A 129 3.80 3.40 6.83
C GLY A 129 3.87 2.43 5.64
N GLY A 130 2.75 2.12 5.03
CA GLY A 130 2.72 1.41 3.75
C GLY A 130 3.13 2.29 2.59
N GLY A 131 3.77 1.72 1.56
CA GLY A 131 4.14 2.44 0.33
C GLY A 131 2.93 2.88 -0.48
N GLY A 132 3.07 3.97 -1.23
CA GLY A 132 2.09 4.44 -2.21
C GLY A 132 2.62 4.33 -3.64
N LYS A 133 1.77 4.63 -4.62
CA LYS A 133 2.20 4.65 -6.03
C LYS A 133 3.13 5.82 -6.34
N GLY A 134 2.87 7.00 -5.76
CA GLY A 134 3.62 8.22 -6.02
C GLY A 134 4.95 8.26 -5.25
N ALA A 135 4.99 7.71 -4.01
CA ALA A 135 6.19 7.67 -3.21
C ALA A 135 6.22 6.47 -2.25
N ALA A 136 7.42 6.06 -1.86
CA ALA A 136 7.62 5.14 -0.74
C ALA A 136 7.19 5.81 0.58
N ALA A 137 6.80 5.01 1.55
CA ALA A 137 6.64 5.52 2.90
C ALA A 137 8.02 5.78 3.55
N PHE A 138 8.08 6.77 4.43
CA PHE A 138 9.27 7.03 5.20
C PHE A 138 9.51 5.93 6.24
N ASN A 139 10.80 5.71 6.56
CA ASN A 139 11.15 4.90 7.71
C ASN A 139 10.80 5.64 9.00
N GLY A 140 10.36 4.91 10.01
CA GLY A 140 10.11 5.50 11.33
C GLY A 140 11.40 6.13 11.87
N SER A 141 11.39 7.44 12.06
CA SER A 141 12.48 8.18 12.69
C SER A 141 12.02 8.65 14.07
N GLY A 142 12.69 8.22 15.09
CA GLY A 142 12.39 8.66 16.46
C GLY A 142 13.48 8.18 17.42
N GLY A 143 13.65 8.87 18.53
CA GLY A 143 14.77 8.70 19.47
C GLY A 143 15.05 7.27 19.93
N SER A 144 16.26 7.02 20.32
CA SER A 144 16.85 5.72 20.65
C SER A 144 16.30 5.02 21.93
N SER A 145 15.11 5.40 22.40
CA SER A 145 14.58 4.86 23.66
C SER A 145 13.13 4.44 23.54
N TYR A 146 12.85 3.23 24.03
CA TYR A 146 11.48 2.73 24.27
C TYR A 146 10.68 3.55 25.29
N THR A 147 11.28 4.58 25.88
CA THR A 147 10.69 5.39 26.94
C THR A 147 9.94 6.62 26.44
N HIS A 148 10.08 7.00 25.16
CA HIS A 148 9.36 8.13 24.58
C HIS A 148 8.40 7.65 23.49
N GLY A 149 7.17 8.15 23.53
CA GLY A 149 6.18 7.87 22.49
C GLY A 149 6.60 8.46 21.15
N VAL A 150 6.67 7.61 20.13
CA VAL A 150 6.94 8.03 18.75
C VAL A 150 5.66 7.89 17.95
N ALA A 151 5.29 8.95 17.22
CA ALA A 151 4.14 8.93 16.34
C ALA A 151 4.33 7.87 15.24
N GLY A 152 3.24 7.24 14.83
CA GLY A 152 3.23 6.34 13.68
C GLY A 152 3.69 7.07 12.40
N VAL A 153 4.28 6.36 11.48
CA VAL A 153 4.79 6.93 10.22
C VAL A 153 3.69 7.02 9.19
N SER A 154 3.60 8.13 8.48
CA SER A 154 2.62 8.31 7.42
C SER A 154 2.89 7.37 6.24
N GLY A 155 1.81 6.96 5.58
CA GLY A 155 1.88 6.20 4.35
C GLY A 155 2.43 7.01 3.19
N GLY A 156 2.96 6.32 2.18
CA GLY A 156 3.41 6.93 0.93
C GLY A 156 2.24 7.49 0.12
N VAL A 157 2.45 8.65 -0.49
CA VAL A 157 1.41 9.30 -1.30
C VAL A 157 1.10 8.48 -2.57
N GLY A 158 -0.15 8.57 -3.03
CA GLY A 158 -0.58 8.03 -4.31
C GLY A 158 -0.09 8.86 -5.51
N LEU A 159 -0.47 8.43 -6.68
CA LEU A 159 -0.22 9.13 -7.94
C LEU A 159 -1.49 9.87 -8.40
N SER A 160 -1.34 11.14 -8.75
CA SER A 160 -2.45 11.92 -9.30
C SER A 160 -2.70 11.58 -10.77
N SER A 161 -3.96 11.49 -11.16
CA SER A 161 -4.39 11.36 -12.56
C SER A 161 -5.68 12.14 -12.80
N SER A 162 -5.81 12.67 -13.99
CA SER A 162 -7.01 13.39 -14.45
C SER A 162 -7.89 12.59 -15.41
N ILE A 163 -7.71 11.27 -15.50
CA ILE A 163 -8.47 10.41 -16.42
C ILE A 163 -10.00 10.47 -16.18
N SER A 164 -10.42 10.79 -14.97
CA SER A 164 -11.84 10.98 -14.61
C SER A 164 -12.37 12.40 -14.84
N GLY A 165 -11.60 13.27 -15.50
CA GLY A 165 -11.96 14.66 -15.79
C GLY A 165 -11.34 15.69 -14.85
N SER A 166 -11.01 15.32 -13.61
CA SER A 166 -10.32 16.17 -12.62
C SER A 166 -9.18 15.40 -11.97
N ALA A 167 -8.18 16.13 -11.45
CA ALA A 167 -7.03 15.51 -10.80
C ALA A 167 -7.45 14.87 -9.47
N VAL A 168 -7.31 13.54 -9.41
CA VAL A 168 -7.57 12.72 -8.22
C VAL A 168 -6.33 11.89 -7.92
N PHE A 169 -6.00 11.72 -6.64
CA PHE A 169 -4.95 10.81 -6.21
C PHE A 169 -5.49 9.38 -6.10
N TYR A 170 -4.68 8.41 -6.50
CA TYR A 170 -4.96 6.98 -6.44
C TYR A 170 -3.81 6.23 -5.80
N ALA A 171 -4.11 5.12 -5.14
CA ALA A 171 -3.13 4.20 -4.58
C ALA A 171 -2.18 4.84 -3.55
N GLY A 172 -2.74 5.51 -2.54
CA GLY A 172 -2.03 5.95 -1.33
C GLY A 172 -1.87 4.82 -0.32
N GLY A 173 -0.75 4.80 0.41
CA GLY A 173 -0.44 3.79 1.43
C GLY A 173 -1.07 4.09 2.78
N GLY A 174 -1.27 3.08 3.62
CA GLY A 174 -1.79 3.22 4.98
C GLY A 174 -0.74 3.77 5.97
N GLY A 175 -1.17 4.51 6.98
CA GLY A 175 -0.30 4.97 8.06
C GLY A 175 0.09 3.85 9.02
N GLY A 176 1.26 3.95 9.62
CA GLY A 176 1.74 3.04 10.66
C GLY A 176 1.10 3.31 12.03
N GLY A 177 0.99 2.26 12.83
CA GLY A 177 0.45 2.33 14.19
C GLY A 177 1.45 2.94 15.19
N LYS A 178 0.91 3.51 16.27
CA LYS A 178 1.67 3.98 17.42
C LYS A 178 1.77 2.93 18.52
N ARG A 179 2.62 3.14 19.50
CA ARG A 179 2.61 2.38 20.74
C ARG A 179 1.49 2.88 21.67
N THR A 180 0.63 1.97 22.14
CA THR A 180 -0.56 2.31 22.94
C THR A 180 -0.23 2.98 24.29
N ALA A 181 0.96 2.73 24.85
CA ALA A 181 1.38 3.31 26.13
C ALA A 181 1.62 4.83 26.10
N PHE A 182 1.57 5.46 24.92
CA PHE A 182 1.90 6.87 24.76
C PHE A 182 0.79 7.64 24.04
N SER A 183 0.55 8.89 24.49
CA SER A 183 -0.42 9.80 23.88
C SER A 183 0.16 10.52 22.66
N VAL A 184 0.59 9.75 21.65
CA VAL A 184 1.12 10.27 20.37
C VAL A 184 0.18 9.89 19.22
N PRO A 185 0.14 10.62 18.10
CA PRO A 185 -0.73 10.28 16.97
C PRO A 185 -0.27 9.02 16.24
N GLN A 186 -1.21 8.38 15.56
CA GLN A 186 -0.89 7.39 14.53
C GLN A 186 -0.37 8.09 13.27
N GLY A 187 0.28 7.34 12.40
CA GLY A 187 0.63 7.84 11.06
C GLY A 187 -0.63 8.07 10.20
N ASN A 188 -0.61 9.13 9.43
CA ASN A 188 -1.68 9.40 8.47
C ASN A 188 -1.54 8.47 7.26
N GLY A 189 -2.67 8.13 6.61
CA GLY A 189 -2.63 7.56 5.27
C GLY A 189 -2.04 8.56 4.27
N GLY A 190 -1.40 8.07 3.21
CA GLY A 190 -1.07 8.90 2.05
C GLY A 190 -2.33 9.29 1.28
N ASN A 191 -2.28 10.42 0.56
CA ASN A 191 -3.37 10.78 -0.34
C ASN A 191 -3.54 9.68 -1.41
N GLY A 192 -4.80 9.25 -1.64
CA GLY A 192 -5.08 8.19 -2.59
C GLY A 192 -6.54 7.85 -2.72
#